data_0ad7b07a28fb5c7f004773622be3130e
#
_entry.id   0ad7b07a28fb5c7f004773622be3130e
#
_cell.length_a   1.000
_cell.length_b   1.000
_cell.length_c   1.000
_cell.angle_alpha   90.00
_cell.angle_beta   90.00
_cell.angle_gamma   90.00
#
_symmetry.space_group_name_H-M   'P 1'
#
loop_
_entity.id
_entity.type
_entity.pdbx_description
1 polymer ?
#
loop_
_entity_poly.entity_id
_entity_poly.type
_entity_poly.pdbx_seq_one_letter_code
_entity_poly.pdbx_strand_id
1 'polypeptide(L)'
;NMTMAMFKELYSEMRVVACKDLWPVKLEKPEIDVSLSWLDRRLGGDMTKDFYKTKLELLGFKVSFDGDNMHVCVPSWRATGDVSMKADIMEEVARMYGYDNYNATTITTTFDHAVNQLDFDLVRKIKEYLAFRCNMQEIFSYPWMHDKTVEAVLGSTDGILKLSTPPSPTEKYIRSSLLPNLCDAVAKNERFYNEFAIFEDAQIFQDHDYTRKYDEREAIPYCEKNIAGAFVGNRNDVTTLFRKAKGIVEMMPR
;
A
#
# COMPACT_ATOMS: atom_id res chain seq x y z
N ASN A 1 -12.27 -30.59 4.20
CA ASN A 1 -12.80 -31.67 4.99
C ASN A 1 -13.63 -31.14 6.17
N MET A 2 -13.37 -29.95 6.70
CA MET A 2 -14.24 -29.28 7.66
C MET A 2 -15.64 -29.04 7.09
N THR A 3 -15.76 -28.58 5.85
CA THR A 3 -17.04 -28.40 5.17
C THR A 3 -17.84 -29.70 5.11
N MET A 4 -17.18 -30.83 4.79
CA MET A 4 -17.85 -32.14 4.77
C MET A 4 -18.30 -32.60 6.15
N ALA A 5 -17.53 -32.27 7.20
CA ALA A 5 -17.92 -32.56 8.58
C ALA A 5 -19.17 -31.77 8.96
N MET A 6 -19.20 -30.46 8.63
CA MET A 6 -20.37 -29.58 8.85
C MET A 6 -21.61 -30.08 8.09
N PHE A 7 -21.46 -30.48 6.82
CA PHE A 7 -22.58 -31.05 6.06
C PHE A 7 -23.10 -32.34 6.67
N LYS A 8 -22.20 -33.21 7.17
CA LYS A 8 -22.60 -34.46 7.81
C LYS A 8 -23.30 -34.22 9.16
N GLU A 9 -22.95 -33.16 9.86
CA GLU A 9 -23.62 -32.75 11.10
C GLU A 9 -25.04 -32.22 10.82
N LEU A 10 -25.20 -31.42 9.73
CA LEU A 10 -26.51 -30.89 9.32
C LEU A 10 -27.41 -31.92 8.63
N TYR A 11 -26.81 -32.86 7.92
CA TYR A 11 -27.48 -33.91 7.16
C TYR A 11 -26.93 -35.27 7.54
N SER A 12 -27.44 -35.85 8.61
CA SER A 12 -26.94 -37.14 9.19
C SER A 12 -26.98 -38.30 8.17
N GLU A 13 -27.96 -38.28 7.25
CA GLU A 13 -28.14 -39.27 6.17
C GLU A 13 -27.15 -39.12 5.01
N MET A 14 -26.35 -38.06 4.96
CA MET A 14 -25.41 -37.79 3.89
C MET A 14 -24.33 -38.86 3.81
N ARG A 15 -24.16 -39.44 2.61
CA ARG A 15 -23.09 -40.38 2.30
C ARG A 15 -22.12 -39.75 1.32
N VAL A 16 -20.84 -39.76 1.63
CA VAL A 16 -19.78 -39.40 0.71
C VAL A 16 -19.54 -40.58 -0.24
N VAL A 17 -19.88 -40.44 -1.51
CA VAL A 17 -19.81 -41.52 -2.51
C VAL A 17 -18.41 -41.61 -3.10
N ALA A 18 -17.74 -40.49 -3.32
CA ALA A 18 -16.37 -40.42 -3.83
C ALA A 18 -15.66 -39.17 -3.37
N CYS A 19 -14.35 -39.23 -3.27
CA CYS A 19 -13.48 -38.08 -3.06
C CYS A 19 -12.38 -38.09 -4.13
N LYS A 20 -12.18 -36.97 -4.82
CA LYS A 20 -11.09 -36.76 -5.76
C LYS A 20 -10.32 -35.54 -5.37
N ASP A 21 -9.05 -35.72 -5.05
CA ASP A 21 -8.12 -34.64 -4.76
C ASP A 21 -7.08 -34.57 -5.88
N LEU A 22 -7.05 -33.40 -6.54
CA LEU A 22 -6.10 -33.09 -7.61
C LEU A 22 -5.17 -31.99 -7.13
N TRP A 23 -4.04 -32.38 -6.59
CA TRP A 23 -3.03 -31.45 -6.13
C TRP A 23 -1.70 -31.71 -6.88
N PRO A 24 -1.56 -31.16 -8.10
CA PRO A 24 -0.42 -31.45 -8.96
C PRO A 24 0.91 -30.91 -8.43
N VAL A 25 0.87 -29.81 -7.67
CA VAL A 25 2.07 -29.23 -7.04
C VAL A 25 1.86 -29.20 -5.53
N LYS A 26 2.52 -30.09 -4.81
CA LYS A 26 2.49 -30.08 -3.35
C LYS A 26 3.25 -28.87 -2.84
N LEU A 27 2.61 -28.09 -1.99
CA LEU A 27 3.28 -27.01 -1.27
C LEU A 27 4.22 -27.61 -0.21
N GLU A 28 5.44 -27.17 -0.22
CA GLU A 28 6.37 -27.44 0.88
C GLU A 28 5.89 -26.69 2.13
N LYS A 29 6.05 -27.34 3.27
CA LYS A 29 5.74 -26.69 4.55
C LYS A 29 6.95 -25.84 4.92
N PRO A 30 6.78 -24.53 5.11
CA PRO A 30 7.88 -23.71 5.56
C PRO A 30 8.41 -24.20 6.92
N GLU A 31 9.71 -24.26 7.05
CA GLU A 31 10.44 -24.47 8.30
C GLU A 31 11.20 -23.20 8.62
N ILE A 32 10.98 -22.66 9.79
CA ILE A 32 11.44 -21.31 10.17
C ILE A 32 12.29 -21.42 11.42
N ASP A 33 13.52 -20.95 11.32
CA ASP A 33 14.44 -20.82 12.46
C ASP A 33 14.33 -19.42 13.07
N VAL A 34 14.14 -19.38 14.39
CA VAL A 34 13.99 -18.13 15.14
C VAL A 34 14.85 -18.18 16.41
N SER A 35 15.73 -17.21 16.58
CA SER A 35 16.48 -17.06 17.82
C SER A 35 15.56 -16.57 18.94
N LEU A 36 15.60 -17.20 20.08
CA LEU A 36 14.83 -16.80 21.28
C LEU A 36 15.27 -15.42 21.75
N SER A 37 16.55 -15.14 21.76
CA SER A 37 17.09 -13.81 22.11
C SER A 37 16.62 -12.72 21.14
N TRP A 38 16.35 -13.05 19.88
CA TRP A 38 15.73 -12.11 18.92
C TRP A 38 14.23 -11.89 19.23
N LEU A 39 13.49 -12.93 19.60
CA LEU A 39 12.09 -12.82 20.00
C LEU A 39 11.95 -11.98 21.27
N ASP A 40 12.70 -12.30 22.33
CA ASP A 40 12.65 -11.59 23.61
C ASP A 40 12.92 -10.10 23.45
N ARG A 41 13.93 -9.74 22.64
CA ARG A 41 14.25 -8.35 22.35
C ARG A 41 13.15 -7.61 21.59
N ARG A 42 12.41 -8.32 20.72
CA ARG A 42 11.32 -7.74 19.93
C ARG A 42 10.00 -7.69 20.69
N LEU A 43 9.74 -8.68 21.50
CA LEU A 43 8.53 -8.79 22.32
C LEU A 43 8.65 -8.03 23.65
N GLY A 44 9.87 -7.63 24.03
CA GLY A 44 10.09 -6.83 25.24
C GLY A 44 9.86 -7.60 26.55
N GLY A 45 9.98 -8.91 26.52
CA GLY A 45 9.76 -9.74 27.70
C GLY A 45 10.48 -11.08 27.65
N ASP A 46 10.83 -11.59 28.82
CA ASP A 46 11.48 -12.89 28.99
C ASP A 46 10.41 -13.99 29.01
N MET A 47 10.05 -14.48 27.85
CA MET A 47 9.12 -15.60 27.74
C MET A 47 9.89 -16.93 27.81
N THR A 48 9.30 -17.94 28.44
CA THR A 48 9.93 -19.25 28.60
C THR A 48 9.81 -20.09 27.32
N LYS A 49 10.74 -21.03 27.12
CA LYS A 49 10.67 -22.02 26.02
C LYS A 49 9.34 -22.78 26.04
N ASP A 50 8.86 -23.13 27.22
CA ASP A 50 7.57 -23.82 27.38
C ASP A 50 6.39 -22.95 26.97
N PHE A 51 6.45 -21.65 27.20
CA PHE A 51 5.44 -20.73 26.71
C PHE A 51 5.40 -20.71 25.18
N TYR A 52 6.53 -20.49 24.53
CA TYR A 52 6.62 -20.50 23.06
C TYR A 52 6.08 -21.80 22.47
N LYS A 53 6.57 -22.94 23.00
CA LYS A 53 6.15 -24.26 22.54
C LYS A 53 4.64 -24.45 22.70
N THR A 54 4.13 -24.27 23.90
CA THR A 54 2.70 -24.50 24.20
C THR A 54 1.79 -23.63 23.34
N LYS A 55 2.12 -22.34 23.20
CA LYS A 55 1.27 -21.41 22.43
C LYS A 55 1.28 -21.70 20.94
N LEU A 56 2.44 -21.99 20.37
CA LEU A 56 2.54 -22.33 18.96
C LEU A 56 1.97 -23.72 18.63
N GLU A 57 2.15 -24.71 19.51
CA GLU A 57 1.58 -26.04 19.31
C GLU A 57 0.04 -26.03 19.38
N LEU A 58 -0.57 -25.18 20.20
CA LEU A 58 -2.03 -24.95 20.20
C LEU A 58 -2.55 -24.44 18.86
N LEU A 59 -1.73 -23.73 18.10
CA LEU A 59 -2.05 -23.25 16.75
C LEU A 59 -1.70 -24.28 15.66
N GLY A 60 -1.17 -25.44 16.04
CA GLY A 60 -0.83 -26.54 15.14
C GLY A 60 0.58 -26.51 14.55
N PHE A 61 1.43 -25.58 15.00
CA PHE A 61 2.86 -25.59 14.65
C PHE A 61 3.57 -26.76 15.35
N LYS A 62 4.67 -27.24 14.79
CA LYS A 62 5.57 -28.14 15.49
C LYS A 62 6.81 -27.38 15.91
N VAL A 63 7.18 -27.48 17.17
CA VAL A 63 8.25 -26.66 17.74
C VAL A 63 9.32 -27.57 18.38
N SER A 64 10.58 -27.32 18.04
CA SER A 64 11.73 -27.92 18.69
C SER A 64 12.79 -26.83 18.98
N PHE A 65 13.71 -27.12 19.90
CA PHE A 65 14.73 -26.16 20.33
C PHE A 65 16.13 -26.80 20.21
N ASP A 66 17.06 -25.99 19.75
CA ASP A 66 18.48 -26.27 19.81
C ASP A 66 19.20 -25.02 20.37
N GLY A 67 19.61 -25.08 21.64
CA GLY A 67 20.21 -23.92 22.34
C GLY A 67 19.27 -22.71 22.37
N ASP A 68 19.71 -21.61 21.75
CA ASP A 68 18.94 -20.36 21.55
C ASP A 68 18.03 -20.40 20.32
N ASN A 69 18.17 -21.41 19.49
CA ASN A 69 17.38 -21.51 18.26
C ASN A 69 16.08 -22.30 18.49
N MET A 70 14.96 -21.72 18.07
CA MET A 70 13.67 -22.37 18.00
C MET A 70 13.38 -22.71 16.54
N HIS A 71 13.21 -23.98 16.25
CA HIS A 71 12.83 -24.49 14.93
C HIS A 71 11.32 -24.72 14.88
N VAL A 72 10.65 -24.09 13.94
CA VAL A 72 9.18 -24.08 13.80
C VAL A 72 8.78 -24.63 12.45
N CYS A 73 8.04 -25.75 12.44
CA CYS A 73 7.44 -26.30 11.23
C CYS A 73 6.00 -25.81 11.10
N VAL A 74 5.70 -25.12 10.00
CA VAL A 74 4.40 -24.47 9.74
C VAL A 74 3.36 -25.51 9.31
N PRO A 75 2.14 -25.50 9.87
CA PRO A 75 1.07 -26.40 9.46
C PRO A 75 0.58 -26.07 8.04
N SER A 76 0.10 -27.07 7.32
CA SER A 76 -0.27 -26.95 5.90
C SER A 76 -1.32 -25.87 5.60
N TRP A 77 -2.21 -25.60 6.52
CA TRP A 77 -3.25 -24.56 6.35
C TRP A 77 -2.75 -23.13 6.57
N ARG A 78 -1.52 -22.96 7.09
CA ARG A 78 -0.84 -21.68 7.24
C ARG A 78 0.35 -21.53 6.28
N ALA A 79 0.61 -22.56 5.46
CA ALA A 79 1.77 -22.65 4.56
C ALA A 79 1.52 -22.01 3.17
N THR A 80 0.41 -21.34 2.94
CA THR A 80 0.01 -20.75 1.64
C THR A 80 0.37 -19.26 1.52
N GLY A 81 1.54 -18.87 2.05
CA GLY A 81 2.00 -17.47 2.04
C GLY A 81 1.58 -16.65 3.27
N ASP A 82 0.93 -17.28 4.24
CA ASP A 82 0.49 -16.64 5.48
C ASP A 82 1.64 -16.58 6.50
N VAL A 83 2.24 -17.72 6.82
CA VAL A 83 3.40 -17.80 7.72
C VAL A 83 4.61 -18.30 6.95
N SER A 84 5.59 -17.43 6.72
CA SER A 84 6.75 -17.72 5.87
C SER A 84 8.09 -17.24 6.45
N MET A 85 8.06 -16.35 7.44
CA MET A 85 9.26 -15.76 8.02
C MET A 85 9.19 -15.66 9.55
N LYS A 86 10.33 -15.38 10.16
CA LYS A 86 10.43 -15.26 11.63
C LYS A 86 9.56 -14.16 12.24
N ALA A 87 9.23 -13.12 11.47
CA ALA A 87 8.34 -12.06 11.94
C ALA A 87 6.90 -12.57 12.12
N ASP A 88 6.45 -13.48 11.25
CA ASP A 88 5.13 -14.09 11.36
C ASP A 88 5.04 -14.97 12.62
N ILE A 89 6.12 -15.71 12.95
CA ILE A 89 6.18 -16.47 14.22
C ILE A 89 6.14 -15.54 15.43
N MET A 90 6.83 -14.40 15.37
CA MET A 90 6.77 -13.38 16.42
C MET A 90 5.33 -12.85 16.60
N GLU A 91 4.62 -12.59 15.51
CA GLU A 91 3.23 -12.15 15.55
C GLU A 91 2.33 -13.20 16.22
N GLU A 92 2.45 -14.47 15.87
CA GLU A 92 1.68 -15.56 16.48
C GLU A 92 1.92 -15.63 18.00
N VAL A 93 3.17 -15.50 18.42
CA VAL A 93 3.52 -15.45 19.85
C VAL A 93 2.91 -14.23 20.53
N ALA A 94 3.07 -13.04 19.93
CA ALA A 94 2.53 -11.80 20.48
C ALA A 94 1.02 -11.84 20.63
N ARG A 95 0.32 -12.35 19.62
CA ARG A 95 -1.12 -12.53 19.63
C ARG A 95 -1.60 -13.50 20.71
N MET A 96 -0.88 -14.62 20.89
CA MET A 96 -1.19 -15.61 21.92
C MET A 96 -0.81 -15.18 23.34
N TYR A 97 0.14 -14.26 23.47
CA TYR A 97 0.44 -13.59 24.74
C TYR A 97 -0.65 -12.58 25.11
N GLY A 98 -1.20 -11.91 24.13
CA GLY A 98 -2.19 -10.85 24.24
C GLY A 98 -1.56 -9.46 24.25
N TYR A 99 -1.98 -8.63 23.32
CA TYR A 99 -1.42 -7.27 23.16
C TYR A 99 -1.64 -6.38 24.39
N ASP A 100 -2.71 -6.59 25.14
CA ASP A 100 -3.01 -5.85 26.38
C ASP A 100 -2.06 -6.19 27.54
N ASN A 101 -1.30 -7.27 27.43
CA ASN A 101 -0.32 -7.67 28.44
C ASN A 101 1.04 -6.99 28.27
N TYR A 102 1.23 -6.23 27.18
CA TYR A 102 2.45 -5.46 26.98
C TYR A 102 2.38 -4.12 27.68
N ASN A 103 3.44 -3.78 28.41
CA ASN A 103 3.57 -2.45 28.98
C ASN A 103 3.99 -1.45 27.88
N ALA A 104 3.15 -0.46 27.65
CA ALA A 104 3.50 0.65 26.76
C ALA A 104 4.67 1.45 27.34
N THR A 105 5.78 1.55 26.61
CA THR A 105 6.91 2.36 26.98
C THR A 105 7.08 3.51 26.01
N THR A 106 7.39 4.69 26.54
CA THR A 106 7.71 5.84 25.72
C THR A 106 9.07 5.65 25.07
N ILE A 107 9.13 5.80 23.74
CA ILE A 107 10.41 5.78 23.02
C ILE A 107 11.17 7.04 23.38
N THR A 108 12.38 6.84 23.91
CA THR A 108 13.33 7.94 24.16
C THR A 108 14.34 7.98 23.02
N THR A 109 14.45 9.13 22.37
CA THR A 109 15.44 9.37 21.31
C THR A 109 16.15 10.69 21.54
N THR A 110 17.37 10.79 21.06
CA THR A 110 18.15 12.02 21.05
C THR A 110 18.09 12.61 19.65
N PHE A 111 17.74 13.88 19.54
CA PHE A 111 17.78 14.59 18.25
C PHE A 111 19.14 15.28 18.14
N ASP A 112 20.03 14.72 17.34
CA ASP A 112 21.39 15.29 17.16
C ASP A 112 21.41 16.36 16.08
N HIS A 113 20.73 16.12 14.95
CA HIS A 113 20.66 17.05 13.82
C HIS A 113 19.29 17.04 13.15
N ALA A 114 18.80 18.22 12.80
CA ALA A 114 17.68 18.34 11.88
C ALA A 114 18.17 18.08 10.45
N VAL A 115 17.60 17.09 9.79
CA VAL A 115 17.87 16.85 8.36
C VAL A 115 17.06 17.88 7.58
N ASN A 116 17.76 18.82 6.92
CA ASN A 116 17.12 19.77 6.03
C ASN A 116 16.84 19.09 4.68
N GLN A 117 15.57 18.87 4.36
CA GLN A 117 15.11 18.28 3.11
C GLN A 117 14.59 19.40 2.20
N LEU A 118 15.47 19.95 1.37
CA LEU A 118 15.17 21.09 0.50
C LEU A 118 13.94 20.83 -0.41
N ASP A 119 13.79 19.62 -0.89
CA ASP A 119 12.64 19.25 -1.73
C ASP A 119 11.31 19.36 -0.98
N PHE A 120 11.27 18.93 0.27
CA PHE A 120 10.09 19.07 1.11
C PHE A 120 9.77 20.54 1.41
N ASP A 121 10.78 21.32 1.68
CA ASP A 121 10.61 22.77 1.93
C ASP A 121 10.11 23.50 0.70
N LEU A 122 10.62 23.17 -0.48
CA LEU A 122 10.16 23.73 -1.75
C LEU A 122 8.70 23.36 -2.01
N VAL A 123 8.36 22.08 -1.91
CA VAL A 123 6.98 21.61 -2.10
C VAL A 123 6.03 22.29 -1.14
N ARG A 124 6.39 22.38 0.14
CA ARG A 124 5.59 23.08 1.15
C ARG A 124 5.37 24.54 0.78
N LYS A 125 6.41 25.28 0.38
CA LYS A 125 6.31 26.68 -0.05
C LYS A 125 5.39 26.83 -1.27
N ILE A 126 5.49 25.91 -2.25
CA ILE A 126 4.62 25.93 -3.43
C ILE A 126 3.17 25.68 -3.03
N LYS A 127 2.90 24.68 -2.19
CA LYS A 127 1.54 24.40 -1.70
C LYS A 127 0.95 25.60 -0.92
N GLU A 128 1.72 26.18 -0.01
CA GLU A 128 1.30 27.38 0.73
C GLU A 128 1.01 28.56 -0.22
N TYR A 129 1.85 28.74 -1.24
CA TYR A 129 1.62 29.76 -2.26
C TYR A 129 0.32 29.51 -3.04
N LEU A 130 0.11 28.28 -3.54
CA LEU A 130 -1.09 27.94 -4.29
C LEU A 130 -2.36 28.05 -3.44
N ALA A 131 -2.32 27.55 -2.21
CA ALA A 131 -3.48 27.57 -1.33
C ALA A 131 -3.80 28.99 -0.82
N PHE A 132 -2.82 29.68 -0.23
CA PHE A 132 -3.09 30.91 0.50
C PHE A 132 -2.97 32.18 -0.36
N ARG A 133 -2.12 32.18 -1.39
CA ARG A 133 -1.95 33.34 -2.28
C ARG A 133 -2.81 33.26 -3.53
N CYS A 134 -3.01 32.04 -4.06
CA CYS A 134 -3.73 31.84 -5.31
C CYS A 134 -5.17 31.35 -5.08
N ASN A 135 -5.57 31.09 -3.83
CA ASN A 135 -6.89 30.61 -3.45
C ASN A 135 -7.30 29.34 -4.19
N MET A 136 -6.34 28.41 -4.33
CA MET A 136 -6.58 27.10 -4.94
C MET A 136 -6.79 26.05 -3.83
N GLN A 137 -7.62 25.06 -4.09
CA GLN A 137 -7.85 23.93 -3.19
C GLN A 137 -6.97 22.76 -3.59
N GLU A 138 -6.24 22.20 -2.63
CA GLU A 138 -5.49 20.98 -2.82
C GLU A 138 -6.45 19.79 -2.91
N ILE A 139 -6.24 18.92 -3.89
CA ILE A 139 -6.95 17.67 -4.03
C ILE A 139 -5.96 16.50 -3.99
N PHE A 140 -6.47 15.35 -3.66
CA PHE A 140 -5.74 14.08 -3.68
C PHE A 140 -6.52 13.08 -4.52
N SER A 141 -5.89 12.58 -5.56
CA SER A 141 -6.45 11.52 -6.38
C SER A 141 -5.67 10.22 -6.22
N TYR A 142 -6.31 9.11 -6.53
CA TYR A 142 -5.62 7.84 -6.62
C TYR A 142 -4.65 7.82 -7.82
N PRO A 143 -3.57 7.04 -7.75
CA PRO A 143 -2.61 6.98 -8.85
C PRO A 143 -3.15 6.26 -10.09
N TRP A 144 -4.25 5.54 -10.00
CA TRP A 144 -4.90 4.92 -11.15
C TRP A 144 -5.90 5.87 -11.81
N MET A 145 -6.11 5.64 -13.09
CA MET A 145 -6.93 6.48 -13.94
C MET A 145 -8.02 5.67 -14.64
N HIS A 146 -9.15 6.30 -14.87
CA HIS A 146 -10.25 5.72 -15.62
C HIS A 146 -9.93 5.71 -17.13
N ASP A 147 -10.11 4.56 -17.80
CA ASP A 147 -9.78 4.35 -19.23
C ASP A 147 -10.31 5.46 -20.14
N LYS A 148 -11.59 5.79 -20.02
CA LYS A 148 -12.24 6.81 -20.85
C LYS A 148 -11.65 8.21 -20.63
N THR A 149 -11.27 8.53 -19.39
CA THR A 149 -10.67 9.83 -19.08
C THR A 149 -9.27 9.93 -19.67
N VAL A 150 -8.51 8.83 -19.61
CA VAL A 150 -7.17 8.76 -20.24
C VAL A 150 -7.26 8.99 -21.74
N GLU A 151 -8.15 8.27 -22.44
CA GLU A 151 -8.34 8.42 -23.88
C GLU A 151 -8.80 9.83 -24.25
N ALA A 152 -9.73 10.41 -23.48
CA ALA A 152 -10.25 11.75 -23.76
C ALA A 152 -9.21 12.86 -23.55
N VAL A 153 -8.32 12.72 -22.54
CA VAL A 153 -7.37 13.78 -22.17
C VAL A 153 -6.02 13.60 -22.86
N LEU A 154 -5.52 12.37 -22.97
CA LEU A 154 -4.19 12.07 -23.52
C LEU A 154 -4.24 11.58 -24.97
N GLY A 155 -5.42 11.25 -25.48
CA GLY A 155 -5.63 10.80 -26.87
C GLY A 155 -5.23 9.34 -27.15
N SER A 156 -4.41 8.72 -26.31
CA SER A 156 -4.00 7.32 -26.42
C SER A 156 -3.65 6.76 -25.05
N THR A 157 -3.72 5.43 -24.94
CA THR A 157 -3.26 4.67 -23.77
C THR A 157 -1.91 3.99 -24.01
N ASP A 158 -1.27 4.24 -25.17
CA ASP A 158 -0.01 3.62 -25.54
C ASP A 158 1.13 4.12 -24.63
N GLY A 159 1.99 3.21 -24.20
CA GLY A 159 3.12 3.52 -23.32
C GLY A 159 2.72 3.85 -21.86
N ILE A 160 1.44 3.70 -21.49
CA ILE A 160 1.00 3.92 -20.11
C ILE A 160 1.04 2.60 -19.35
N LEU A 161 1.66 2.61 -18.17
CA LEU A 161 1.74 1.48 -17.27
C LEU A 161 0.36 0.96 -16.86
N LYS A 162 0.22 -0.36 -16.84
CA LYS A 162 -0.99 -1.06 -16.40
C LYS A 162 -0.76 -1.82 -15.11
N LEU A 163 -1.71 -1.75 -14.21
CA LEU A 163 -1.76 -2.59 -13.02
C LEU A 163 -2.08 -4.04 -13.41
N SER A 164 -1.33 -5.00 -12.88
CA SER A 164 -1.64 -6.42 -13.04
C SER A 164 -2.94 -6.81 -12.34
N THR A 165 -3.21 -6.18 -11.19
CA THR A 165 -4.44 -6.38 -10.41
C THR A 165 -5.06 -5.02 -10.13
N PRO A 166 -5.84 -4.45 -11.05
CA PRO A 166 -6.46 -3.15 -10.88
C PRO A 166 -7.62 -3.19 -9.87
N PRO A 167 -7.92 -2.07 -9.19
CA PRO A 167 -9.07 -1.98 -8.28
C PRO A 167 -10.41 -2.14 -9.01
N SER A 168 -10.46 -1.77 -10.29
CA SER A 168 -11.60 -1.93 -11.18
C SER A 168 -11.12 -2.26 -12.60
N PRO A 169 -11.87 -3.03 -13.39
CA PRO A 169 -11.55 -3.28 -14.79
C PRO A 169 -11.40 -2.02 -15.65
N THR A 170 -12.05 -0.92 -15.24
CA THR A 170 -12.00 0.39 -15.92
C THR A 170 -10.94 1.34 -15.35
N GLU A 171 -10.23 0.97 -14.29
CA GLU A 171 -9.22 1.79 -13.61
C GLU A 171 -7.89 1.05 -13.57
N LYS A 172 -7.37 0.70 -14.72
CA LYS A 172 -6.18 -0.16 -14.84
C LYS A 172 -4.87 0.58 -15.15
N TYR A 173 -4.93 1.85 -15.56
CA TYR A 173 -3.76 2.62 -15.92
C TYR A 173 -3.23 3.42 -14.73
N ILE A 174 -1.90 3.39 -14.55
CA ILE A 174 -1.21 4.26 -13.59
C ILE A 174 -0.95 5.61 -14.26
N ARG A 175 -1.15 6.70 -13.53
CA ARG A 175 -1.00 8.06 -14.06
C ARG A 175 0.41 8.34 -14.57
N SER A 176 0.51 8.64 -15.86
CA SER A 176 1.69 9.20 -16.51
C SER A 176 1.66 10.74 -16.55
N SER A 177 0.53 11.33 -16.17
CA SER A 177 0.28 12.76 -16.05
C SER A 177 -0.81 12.98 -14.98
N LEU A 178 -0.81 14.16 -14.34
CA LEU A 178 -1.88 14.55 -13.41
C LEU A 178 -3.13 15.07 -14.12
N LEU A 179 -3.06 15.37 -15.41
CA LEU A 179 -4.15 15.99 -16.16
C LEU A 179 -5.43 15.15 -16.21
N PRO A 180 -5.41 13.83 -16.46
CA PRO A 180 -6.64 13.03 -16.46
C PRO A 180 -7.37 13.07 -15.12
N ASN A 181 -6.64 12.93 -14.01
CA ASN A 181 -7.24 12.97 -12.67
C ASN A 181 -7.81 14.36 -12.34
N LEU A 182 -7.12 15.44 -12.74
CA LEU A 182 -7.63 16.80 -12.58
C LEU A 182 -8.88 17.05 -13.42
N CYS A 183 -8.91 16.59 -14.68
CA CYS A 183 -10.09 16.70 -15.54
C CYS A 183 -11.29 15.94 -14.97
N ASP A 184 -11.06 14.75 -14.41
CA ASP A 184 -12.09 13.97 -13.74
C ASP A 184 -12.61 14.68 -12.48
N ALA A 185 -11.71 15.29 -11.70
CA ALA A 185 -12.09 16.11 -10.55
C ALA A 185 -12.88 17.35 -10.95
N VAL A 186 -12.50 18.03 -12.03
CA VAL A 186 -13.26 19.16 -12.60
C VAL A 186 -14.66 18.72 -12.98
N ALA A 187 -14.78 17.65 -13.77
CA ALA A 187 -16.09 17.13 -14.24
C ALA A 187 -17.03 16.73 -13.08
N LYS A 188 -16.47 16.24 -11.98
CA LYS A 188 -17.25 15.90 -10.77
C LYS A 188 -17.74 17.13 -10.00
N ASN A 189 -17.02 18.24 -10.07
CA ASN A 189 -17.29 19.44 -9.26
C ASN A 189 -18.01 20.56 -10.01
N GLU A 190 -17.91 20.66 -11.34
CA GLU A 190 -18.54 21.71 -12.14
C GLU A 190 -20.07 21.78 -12.01
N ARG A 191 -20.72 20.67 -11.61
CA ARG A 191 -22.15 20.61 -11.31
C ARG A 191 -22.55 21.34 -10.02
N PHE A 192 -21.59 21.61 -9.14
CA PHE A 192 -21.83 22.26 -7.85
C PHE A 192 -21.29 23.69 -7.81
N TYR A 193 -20.22 23.95 -8.57
CA TYR A 193 -19.50 25.23 -8.53
C TYR A 193 -19.26 25.75 -9.94
N ASN A 194 -19.65 26.99 -10.19
CA ASN A 194 -19.42 27.65 -11.48
C ASN A 194 -17.98 28.13 -11.64
N GLU A 195 -17.31 28.46 -10.54
CA GLU A 195 -15.94 28.93 -10.52
C GLU A 195 -15.20 28.29 -9.36
N PHE A 196 -14.05 27.69 -9.62
CA PHE A 196 -13.15 27.13 -8.62
C PHE A 196 -11.75 26.92 -9.21
N ALA A 197 -10.79 26.71 -8.32
CA ALA A 197 -9.44 26.37 -8.70
C ALA A 197 -8.93 25.25 -7.80
N ILE A 198 -8.34 24.23 -8.41
CA ILE A 198 -7.80 23.05 -7.73
C ILE A 198 -6.36 22.79 -8.15
N PHE A 199 -5.57 22.16 -7.28
CA PHE A 199 -4.24 21.66 -7.62
C PHE A 199 -3.96 20.34 -6.92
N GLU A 200 -3.03 19.59 -7.48
CA GLU A 200 -2.52 18.35 -6.91
C GLU A 200 -1.01 18.30 -7.01
N ASP A 201 -0.35 17.87 -5.92
CA ASP A 201 1.07 17.53 -5.85
C ASP A 201 1.17 16.01 -5.70
N ALA A 202 1.65 15.33 -6.74
CA ALA A 202 1.72 13.89 -6.71
C ALA A 202 2.76 13.31 -7.68
N GLN A 203 3.09 12.03 -7.46
CA GLN A 203 3.99 11.29 -8.34
C GLN A 203 3.26 10.84 -9.62
N ILE A 204 3.96 10.94 -10.75
CA ILE A 204 3.61 10.30 -12.02
C ILE A 204 4.61 9.17 -12.31
N PHE A 205 4.22 8.23 -13.16
CA PHE A 205 4.98 7.03 -13.46
C PHE A 205 5.07 6.84 -14.98
N GLN A 206 6.25 6.44 -15.46
CA GLN A 206 6.49 6.24 -16.88
C GLN A 206 7.10 4.86 -17.12
N ASP A 207 6.77 4.26 -18.26
CA ASP A 207 7.23 2.91 -18.63
C ASP A 207 8.64 2.97 -19.27
N HIS A 208 9.60 3.51 -18.52
CA HIS A 208 11.00 3.53 -18.90
C HIS A 208 11.91 3.70 -17.67
N ASP A 209 13.22 3.54 -17.88
CA ASP A 209 14.28 3.81 -16.89
C ASP A 209 14.03 3.22 -15.50
N TYR A 210 13.82 1.91 -15.44
CA TYR A 210 13.69 1.17 -14.20
C TYR A 210 15.01 1.19 -13.41
N THR A 211 15.35 2.33 -12.83
CA THR A 211 16.65 2.58 -12.22
C THR A 211 16.75 2.15 -10.75
N ARG A 212 15.62 1.98 -10.06
CA ARG A 212 15.60 1.54 -8.67
C ARG A 212 15.17 0.08 -8.59
N LYS A 213 16.14 -0.80 -8.39
CA LYS A 213 15.89 -2.17 -7.99
C LYS A 213 16.07 -2.24 -6.47
N TYR A 214 14.98 -2.39 -5.74
CA TYR A 214 15.04 -2.72 -4.31
C TYR A 214 15.34 -4.20 -4.08
N ASP A 215 14.87 -5.02 -4.98
CA ASP A 215 15.11 -6.44 -5.09
C ASP A 215 15.31 -6.74 -6.57
N GLU A 216 16.08 -7.77 -6.91
CA GLU A 216 16.21 -8.23 -8.30
C GLU A 216 14.86 -8.65 -8.92
N ARG A 217 13.86 -8.91 -8.07
CA ARG A 217 12.49 -9.30 -8.44
C ARG A 217 11.53 -8.14 -8.66
N GLU A 218 11.86 -6.94 -8.17
CA GLU A 218 10.99 -5.77 -8.26
C GLU A 218 11.70 -4.61 -8.95
N ALA A 219 11.30 -4.31 -10.16
CA ALA A 219 11.73 -3.11 -10.87
C ALA A 219 10.70 -2.00 -10.63
N ILE A 220 11.13 -0.88 -10.06
CA ILE A 220 10.29 0.31 -9.92
C ILE A 220 10.43 1.14 -11.19
N PRO A 221 9.32 1.50 -11.87
CA PRO A 221 9.35 2.36 -13.04
C PRO A 221 9.85 3.76 -12.68
N TYR A 222 10.31 4.51 -13.66
CA TYR A 222 10.65 5.90 -13.45
C TYR A 222 9.46 6.65 -12.85
N CYS A 223 9.70 7.39 -11.79
CA CYS A 223 8.70 8.22 -11.15
C CYS A 223 9.27 9.60 -10.84
N GLU A 224 8.46 10.61 -11.05
CA GLU A 224 8.80 12.00 -10.70
C GLU A 224 7.61 12.67 -10.00
N LYS A 225 7.93 13.67 -9.21
CA LYS A 225 6.94 14.44 -8.48
C LYS A 225 6.54 15.66 -9.30
N ASN A 226 5.26 15.78 -9.60
CA ASN A 226 4.70 16.85 -10.40
C ASN A 226 3.62 17.62 -9.62
N ILE A 227 3.50 18.90 -9.94
CA ILE A 227 2.39 19.74 -9.48
C ILE A 227 1.61 20.19 -10.70
N ALA A 228 0.32 20.01 -10.67
CA ALA A 228 -0.59 20.50 -11.69
C ALA A 228 -1.83 21.13 -11.08
N GLY A 229 -2.48 22.03 -11.80
CA GLY A 229 -3.68 22.69 -11.33
C GLY A 229 -4.64 23.02 -12.46
N ALA A 230 -5.89 23.28 -12.09
CA ALA A 230 -6.94 23.66 -13.02
C ALA A 230 -7.72 24.86 -12.48
N PHE A 231 -8.04 25.80 -13.35
CA PHE A 231 -8.97 26.89 -13.12
C PHE A 231 -10.24 26.65 -13.92
N VAL A 232 -11.35 26.68 -13.23
CA VAL A 232 -12.68 26.56 -13.82
C VAL A 232 -13.40 27.89 -13.66
N GLY A 233 -14.01 28.37 -14.73
CA GLY A 233 -14.73 29.63 -14.73
C GLY A 233 -15.56 29.82 -16.01
N ASN A 234 -16.12 31.03 -16.19
CA ASN A 234 -16.99 31.33 -17.31
C ASN A 234 -16.26 31.24 -18.64
N ARG A 235 -16.84 30.55 -19.63
CA ARG A 235 -16.30 30.42 -21.01
C ARG A 235 -16.05 31.76 -21.70
N ASN A 236 -16.75 32.82 -21.31
CA ASN A 236 -16.59 34.16 -21.90
C ASN A 236 -15.35 34.91 -21.38
N ASP A 237 -14.67 34.35 -20.37
CA ASP A 237 -13.53 35.02 -19.71
C ASP A 237 -12.22 34.18 -19.77
N VAL A 238 -12.02 33.44 -20.84
CA VAL A 238 -10.84 32.60 -21.06
C VAL A 238 -9.54 33.38 -20.94
N THR A 239 -9.51 34.63 -21.40
CA THR A 239 -8.32 35.50 -21.33
C THR A 239 -7.92 35.79 -19.89
N THR A 240 -8.89 36.07 -19.00
CA THR A 240 -8.62 36.30 -17.57
C THR A 240 -8.16 35.04 -16.89
N LEU A 241 -8.78 33.89 -17.16
CA LEU A 241 -8.37 32.58 -16.63
C LEU A 241 -6.92 32.25 -17.05
N PHE A 242 -6.59 32.43 -18.31
CA PHE A 242 -5.24 32.23 -18.84
C PHE A 242 -4.20 33.14 -18.14
N ARG A 243 -4.52 34.44 -18.00
CA ARG A 243 -3.63 35.39 -17.33
C ARG A 243 -3.41 35.03 -15.85
N LYS A 244 -4.46 34.57 -15.15
CA LYS A 244 -4.34 34.07 -13.78
C LYS A 244 -3.41 32.87 -13.71
N ALA A 245 -3.64 31.85 -14.53
CA ALA A 245 -2.81 30.65 -14.55
C ALA A 245 -1.34 30.98 -14.89
N LYS A 246 -1.11 31.83 -15.92
CA LYS A 246 0.22 32.27 -16.31
C LYS A 246 0.92 33.01 -15.17
N GLY A 247 0.25 33.97 -14.54
CA GLY A 247 0.80 34.75 -13.42
C GLY A 247 1.18 33.88 -12.22
N ILE A 248 0.41 32.82 -11.93
CA ILE A 248 0.73 31.88 -10.86
C ILE A 248 2.02 31.12 -11.16
N VAL A 249 2.17 30.62 -12.37
CA VAL A 249 3.40 29.90 -12.79
C VAL A 249 4.62 30.81 -12.76
N GLU A 250 4.48 32.06 -13.22
CA GLU A 250 5.58 33.03 -13.27
C GLU A 250 6.05 33.45 -11.87
N MET A 251 5.14 33.48 -10.88
CA MET A 251 5.39 33.92 -9.51
C MET A 251 5.62 32.75 -8.54
N MET A 252 5.64 31.53 -9.02
CA MET A 252 5.82 30.34 -8.19
C MET A 252 7.18 30.36 -7.47
N PRO A 253 7.24 30.02 -6.18
CA PRO A 253 8.49 29.90 -5.44
C PRO A 253 9.49 28.94 -6.13
N ARG A 254 10.77 29.29 -6.08
CA ARG A 254 11.88 28.53 -6.63
C ARG A 254 12.85 28.11 -5.53
#